data_56c8ec6b6d9adab72cc5a164031819f8
#
_entry.id   56c8ec6b6d9adab72cc5a164031819f8
#
_cell.length_a   1.000
_cell.length_b   1.000
_cell.length_c   1.000
_cell.angle_alpha   90.00
_cell.angle_beta   90.00
_cell.angle_gamma   90.00
#
_symmetry.space_group_name_H-M   'P 1'
#
loop_
_entity.id
_entity.type
_entity.pdbx_description
1 polymer ?
#
loop_
_entity_poly.entity_id
_entity_poly.type
_entity_poly.pdbx_seq_one_letter_code
_entity_poly.pdbx_strand_id
1 'polypeptide(L)'
;MQIPIAQPRAGEEEIAAVTRVLRSGMLAQGPEVAAFEEKFARYCEARHAIAVNNGTAALHAALASAGIGAGDEVIVPSFSFIATATCVSMCGARPVFADVDPDYFTIDPESAHALFTRSTKAVIGVHLFGQPFDVDPIRELCLDHNAILIEDAAQAHGSVYKGKKVGGLGKAGCFSFYPTKNMTTGEGGMVTTNDADYAAKIRRFINHGQSEKYLHTSFGYNYRMTDIGAAIGSAQLKKLDGFNKRRLHNADYYDRHLKRTRIVLPARRKDCTHVFHQYVVRVTKEFSLTREQLMQDLKAKGIGTAVHYPIPIHRQPVYQSADTSCPVALELSSEVMSLPVHPLVTDEQLKYICDTVNEVI
;
A
#
# COMPACT_ATOMS: atom_id res chain seq x y z
N MET A 1 -27.36 -12.63 5.73
CA MET A 1 -26.70 -11.77 4.75
C MET A 1 -25.24 -12.14 4.70
N GLN A 2 -24.56 -12.14 3.53
CA GLN A 2 -23.12 -12.44 3.45
C GLN A 2 -22.42 -11.19 2.95
N ILE A 3 -21.49 -10.67 3.74
CA ILE A 3 -20.75 -9.41 3.46
C ILE A 3 -19.25 -9.72 3.55
N PRO A 4 -18.57 -9.93 2.42
CA PRO A 4 -17.14 -10.24 2.43
C PRO A 4 -16.30 -9.02 2.84
N ILE A 5 -15.10 -9.27 3.40
CA ILE A 5 -14.17 -8.20 3.77
C ILE A 5 -13.66 -7.41 2.55
N ALA A 6 -13.54 -8.05 1.41
CA ALA A 6 -13.11 -7.45 0.15
C ALA A 6 -13.86 -8.10 -1.01
N GLN A 7 -14.18 -7.30 -2.01
CA GLN A 7 -14.83 -7.77 -3.24
C GLN A 7 -14.32 -6.94 -4.42
N PRO A 8 -13.40 -7.48 -5.23
CA PRO A 8 -12.93 -6.83 -6.45
C PRO A 8 -14.10 -6.59 -7.41
N ARG A 9 -14.09 -5.45 -8.10
CA ARG A 9 -15.13 -5.09 -9.07
C ARG A 9 -14.51 -4.95 -10.45
N ALA A 10 -14.80 -5.88 -11.33
CA ALA A 10 -14.63 -5.77 -12.78
C ALA A 10 -16.00 -5.76 -13.46
N GLY A 11 -16.11 -5.14 -14.60
CA GLY A 11 -17.35 -5.04 -15.37
C GLY A 11 -17.10 -5.02 -16.87
N GLU A 12 -18.11 -4.62 -17.64
CA GLU A 12 -18.06 -4.63 -19.11
C GLU A 12 -16.91 -3.80 -19.70
N GLU A 13 -16.50 -2.73 -19.05
CA GLU A 13 -15.40 -1.89 -19.53
C GLU A 13 -14.05 -2.64 -19.48
N GLU A 14 -13.79 -3.37 -18.39
CA GLU A 14 -12.60 -4.21 -18.25
C GLU A 14 -12.65 -5.38 -19.25
N ILE A 15 -13.82 -6.05 -19.38
CA ILE A 15 -14.02 -7.15 -20.34
C ILE A 15 -13.75 -6.66 -21.78
N ALA A 16 -14.34 -5.54 -22.17
CA ALA A 16 -14.14 -4.95 -23.49
C ALA A 16 -12.68 -4.57 -23.74
N ALA A 17 -11.99 -4.00 -22.73
CA ALA A 17 -10.60 -3.62 -22.81
C ALA A 17 -9.68 -4.86 -23.02
N VAL A 18 -9.86 -5.90 -22.24
CA VAL A 18 -9.12 -7.17 -22.39
C VAL A 18 -9.40 -7.82 -23.73
N THR A 19 -10.66 -7.88 -24.14
CA THR A 19 -11.04 -8.46 -25.44
C THR A 19 -10.33 -7.76 -26.61
N ARG A 20 -10.20 -6.44 -26.57
CA ARG A 20 -9.47 -5.64 -27.56
C ARG A 20 -7.99 -6.05 -27.62
N VAL A 21 -7.34 -6.19 -26.46
CA VAL A 21 -5.94 -6.62 -26.36
C VAL A 21 -5.76 -8.03 -26.90
N LEU A 22 -6.62 -8.99 -26.52
CA LEU A 22 -6.54 -10.37 -27.01
C LEU A 22 -6.68 -10.44 -28.53
N ARG A 23 -7.59 -9.65 -29.12
CA ARG A 23 -7.77 -9.59 -30.59
C ARG A 23 -6.60 -8.94 -31.31
N SER A 24 -5.85 -8.04 -30.67
CA SER A 24 -4.67 -7.41 -31.26
C SER A 24 -3.46 -8.35 -31.36
N GLY A 25 -3.41 -9.39 -30.52
CA GLY A 25 -2.26 -10.28 -30.39
C GLY A 25 -1.07 -9.67 -29.63
N MET A 26 -1.14 -8.39 -29.21
CA MET A 26 -0.08 -7.70 -28.47
C MET A 26 -0.29 -7.91 -26.96
N LEU A 27 0.18 -9.05 -26.44
CA LEU A 27 -0.16 -9.49 -25.07
C LEU A 27 0.87 -9.04 -24.02
N ALA A 28 2.15 -8.91 -24.41
CA ALA A 28 3.23 -8.49 -23.52
C ALA A 28 3.21 -6.97 -23.29
N GLN A 29 4.30 -6.41 -22.82
CA GLN A 29 4.43 -4.95 -22.64
C GLN A 29 4.37 -4.24 -24.01
N GLY A 30 3.43 -3.34 -24.18
CA GLY A 30 3.18 -2.64 -25.43
C GLY A 30 2.41 -1.32 -25.25
N PRO A 31 1.56 -0.94 -26.21
CA PRO A 31 0.89 0.36 -26.22
C PRO A 31 -0.11 0.57 -25.06
N GLU A 32 -0.78 -0.48 -24.59
CA GLU A 32 -1.70 -0.33 -23.45
C GLU A 32 -0.93 -0.02 -22.15
N VAL A 33 0.26 -0.63 -21.97
CA VAL A 33 1.15 -0.28 -20.84
C VAL A 33 1.59 1.17 -20.93
N ALA A 34 2.07 1.64 -22.09
CA ALA A 34 2.48 3.02 -22.27
C ALA A 34 1.33 4.02 -21.96
N ALA A 35 0.14 3.72 -22.48
CA ALA A 35 -1.06 4.54 -22.22
C ALA A 35 -1.49 4.53 -20.75
N PHE A 36 -1.35 3.41 -20.06
CA PHE A 36 -1.65 3.31 -18.63
C PHE A 36 -0.64 4.08 -17.79
N GLU A 37 0.65 3.95 -18.08
CA GLU A 37 1.72 4.72 -17.43
C GLU A 37 1.47 6.23 -17.52
N GLU A 38 1.17 6.73 -18.71
CA GLU A 38 0.89 8.16 -18.93
C GLU A 38 -0.33 8.65 -18.12
N LYS A 39 -1.44 7.87 -18.12
CA LYS A 39 -2.64 8.21 -17.36
C LYS A 39 -2.39 8.18 -15.85
N PHE A 40 -1.64 7.17 -15.36
CA PHE A 40 -1.35 7.01 -13.95
C PHE A 40 -0.37 8.08 -13.45
N ALA A 41 0.64 8.43 -14.24
CA ALA A 41 1.55 9.55 -13.93
C ALA A 41 0.76 10.85 -13.75
N ARG A 42 -0.14 11.18 -14.69
CA ARG A 42 -1.02 12.35 -14.58
C ARG A 42 -1.93 12.28 -13.34
N TYR A 43 -2.48 11.10 -13.03
CA TYR A 43 -3.34 10.92 -11.87
C TYR A 43 -2.60 11.17 -10.55
N CYS A 44 -1.34 10.73 -10.44
CA CYS A 44 -0.49 10.93 -9.25
C CYS A 44 0.27 12.26 -9.25
N GLU A 45 0.06 13.13 -10.25
CA GLU A 45 0.80 14.40 -10.41
C GLU A 45 2.33 14.19 -10.51
N ALA A 46 2.75 13.03 -11.00
CA ALA A 46 4.14 12.66 -11.22
C ALA A 46 4.53 12.83 -12.70
N ARG A 47 5.82 13.04 -12.96
CA ARG A 47 6.33 13.20 -14.35
C ARG A 47 6.43 11.86 -15.09
N HIS A 48 6.73 10.79 -14.36
CA HIS A 48 6.94 9.46 -14.91
C HIS A 48 6.22 8.41 -14.08
N ALA A 49 5.67 7.40 -14.76
CA ALA A 49 5.20 6.17 -14.17
C ALA A 49 5.78 4.99 -14.96
N ILE A 50 6.15 3.92 -14.29
CA ILE A 50 6.72 2.70 -14.85
C ILE A 50 5.92 1.53 -14.33
N ALA A 51 5.19 0.85 -15.22
CA ALA A 51 4.37 -0.28 -14.87
C ALA A 51 5.20 -1.54 -14.66
N VAL A 52 4.89 -2.27 -13.59
CA VAL A 52 5.56 -3.50 -13.19
C VAL A 52 4.54 -4.62 -12.89
N ASN A 53 5.00 -5.84 -12.75
CA ASN A 53 4.14 -7.01 -12.60
C ASN A 53 3.50 -7.18 -11.22
N ASN A 54 3.97 -6.49 -10.17
CA ASN A 54 3.33 -6.44 -8.84
C ASN A 54 3.96 -5.34 -7.95
N GLY A 55 3.37 -5.08 -6.77
CA GLY A 55 3.85 -4.06 -5.85
C GLY A 55 5.21 -4.35 -5.22
N THR A 56 5.55 -5.61 -4.97
CA THR A 56 6.88 -6.01 -4.46
C THR A 56 7.97 -5.70 -5.49
N ALA A 57 7.70 -5.98 -6.77
CA ALA A 57 8.60 -5.64 -7.87
C ALA A 57 8.76 -4.11 -8.01
N ALA A 58 7.71 -3.31 -7.72
CA ALA A 58 7.80 -1.86 -7.69
C ALA A 58 8.80 -1.37 -6.64
N LEU A 59 8.66 -1.84 -5.39
CA LEU A 59 9.57 -1.49 -4.30
C LEU A 59 11.01 -1.96 -4.57
N HIS A 60 11.19 -3.20 -5.02
CA HIS A 60 12.51 -3.75 -5.36
C HIS A 60 13.17 -2.95 -6.49
N ALA A 61 12.44 -2.68 -7.59
CA ALA A 61 12.95 -1.90 -8.71
C ALA A 61 13.33 -0.46 -8.29
N ALA A 62 12.55 0.17 -7.41
CA ALA A 62 12.85 1.48 -6.87
C ALA A 62 14.15 1.46 -6.08
N LEU A 63 14.31 0.56 -5.11
CA LEU A 63 15.51 0.47 -4.28
C LEU A 63 16.76 0.12 -5.09
N ALA A 64 16.69 -0.94 -5.90
CA ALA A 64 17.82 -1.40 -6.71
C ALA A 64 18.29 -0.34 -7.71
N SER A 65 17.33 0.39 -8.35
CA SER A 65 17.67 1.48 -9.29
C SER A 65 18.24 2.73 -8.60
N ALA A 66 18.02 2.88 -7.29
CA ALA A 66 18.67 3.90 -6.46
C ALA A 66 20.09 3.50 -6.02
N GLY A 67 20.53 2.28 -6.32
CA GLY A 67 21.84 1.76 -5.94
C GLY A 67 21.92 1.17 -4.54
N ILE A 68 20.77 0.91 -3.90
CA ILE A 68 20.70 0.25 -2.60
C ILE A 68 21.18 -1.17 -2.72
N GLY A 69 22.10 -1.58 -1.84
CA GLY A 69 22.75 -2.90 -1.91
C GLY A 69 23.42 -3.33 -0.61
N ALA A 70 24.34 -4.29 -0.74
CA ALA A 70 25.06 -4.85 0.39
C ALA A 70 25.84 -3.78 1.19
N GLY A 71 25.68 -3.78 2.51
CA GLY A 71 26.26 -2.79 3.42
C GLY A 71 25.36 -1.58 3.69
N ASP A 72 24.30 -1.39 2.92
CA ASP A 72 23.33 -0.34 3.14
C ASP A 72 22.22 -0.76 4.11
N GLU A 73 21.65 0.23 4.77
CA GLU A 73 20.48 0.11 5.64
C GLU A 73 19.31 0.89 5.09
N VAL A 74 18.12 0.30 5.21
CA VAL A 74 16.86 0.96 4.86
C VAL A 74 15.92 0.91 6.06
N ILE A 75 15.52 2.07 6.56
CA ILE A 75 14.55 2.17 7.65
C ILE A 75 13.16 1.88 7.07
N VAL A 76 12.42 0.98 7.73
CA VAL A 76 11.07 0.56 7.33
C VAL A 76 10.15 0.49 8.55
N PRO A 77 8.85 0.78 8.45
CA PRO A 77 7.93 0.59 9.56
C PRO A 77 7.79 -0.90 9.88
N SER A 78 7.77 -1.21 11.16
CA SER A 78 7.60 -2.58 11.66
C SER A 78 6.19 -3.13 11.45
N PHE A 79 5.18 -2.26 11.35
CA PHE A 79 3.79 -2.61 11.14
C PHE A 79 3.36 -2.30 9.70
N SER A 80 3.56 -3.25 8.81
CA SER A 80 3.18 -3.20 7.39
C SER A 80 3.11 -4.61 6.81
N PHE A 81 2.79 -4.70 5.51
CA PHE A 81 2.95 -5.95 4.76
C PHE A 81 4.44 -6.26 4.59
N ILE A 82 4.79 -7.55 4.67
CA ILE A 82 6.19 -8.00 4.67
C ILE A 82 7.00 -7.54 3.45
N ALA A 83 6.35 -7.28 2.30
CA ALA A 83 7.02 -6.82 1.09
C ALA A 83 7.82 -5.53 1.31
N THR A 84 7.38 -4.64 2.22
CA THR A 84 8.09 -3.42 2.59
C THR A 84 9.52 -3.70 3.08
N ALA A 85 9.75 -4.81 3.78
CA ALA A 85 11.10 -5.21 4.23
C ALA A 85 11.77 -6.21 3.28
N THR A 86 11.03 -7.16 2.68
CA THR A 86 11.66 -8.16 1.80
C THR A 86 12.26 -7.53 0.55
N CYS A 87 11.72 -6.43 0.03
CA CYS A 87 12.33 -5.73 -1.11
C CYS A 87 13.71 -5.15 -0.76
N VAL A 88 13.94 -4.75 0.50
CA VAL A 88 15.27 -4.33 1.00
C VAL A 88 16.24 -5.52 0.99
N SER A 89 15.81 -6.66 1.56
CA SER A 89 16.62 -7.90 1.58
C SER A 89 16.91 -8.42 0.18
N MET A 90 15.99 -8.27 -0.77
CA MET A 90 16.20 -8.62 -2.19
C MET A 90 17.32 -7.79 -2.84
N CYS A 91 17.56 -6.57 -2.37
CA CYS A 91 18.70 -5.75 -2.79
C CYS A 91 20.02 -6.17 -2.10
N GLY A 92 19.99 -7.09 -1.13
CA GLY A 92 21.15 -7.43 -0.29
C GLY A 92 21.41 -6.43 0.84
N ALA A 93 20.53 -5.43 1.02
CA ALA A 93 20.60 -4.45 2.09
C ALA A 93 19.90 -4.95 3.36
N ARG A 94 20.14 -4.27 4.48
CA ARG A 94 19.57 -4.59 5.78
C ARG A 94 18.34 -3.74 6.09
N PRO A 95 17.13 -4.30 6.29
CA PRO A 95 16.00 -3.55 6.81
C PRO A 95 16.23 -3.23 8.30
N VAL A 96 15.95 -2.00 8.68
CA VAL A 96 16.00 -1.50 10.07
C VAL A 96 14.58 -1.08 10.46
N PHE A 97 14.04 -1.66 11.52
CA PHE A 97 12.62 -1.55 11.84
C PHE A 97 12.35 -0.38 12.79
N ALA A 98 11.63 0.62 12.32
CA ALA A 98 11.06 1.69 13.12
C ALA A 98 9.70 1.26 13.68
N ASP A 99 9.37 1.74 14.89
CA ASP A 99 8.01 1.60 15.42
C ASP A 99 7.04 2.55 14.69
N VAL A 100 5.79 2.48 15.03
CA VAL A 100 4.71 3.21 14.35
C VAL A 100 3.91 4.06 15.31
N ASP A 101 3.25 5.08 14.79
CA ASP A 101 2.30 5.90 15.53
C ASP A 101 1.08 5.04 15.91
N PRO A 102 0.63 5.05 17.19
CA PRO A 102 -0.46 4.22 17.69
C PRO A 102 -1.84 4.60 17.14
N ASP A 103 -2.02 5.85 16.69
CA ASP A 103 -3.29 6.35 16.20
C ASP A 103 -3.42 6.21 14.67
N TYR A 104 -2.30 6.41 13.96
CA TYR A 104 -2.27 6.42 12.50
C TYR A 104 -1.68 5.15 11.87
N PHE A 105 -1.05 4.28 12.68
CA PHE A 105 -0.43 3.00 12.24
C PHE A 105 0.72 3.17 11.24
N THR A 106 1.16 4.39 11.00
CA THR A 106 2.23 4.74 10.06
C THR A 106 3.54 4.95 10.79
N ILE A 107 4.67 4.93 10.06
CA ILE A 107 6.00 5.12 10.65
C ILE A 107 6.03 6.33 11.59
N ASP A 108 6.58 6.14 12.79
CA ASP A 108 6.82 7.22 13.76
C ASP A 108 8.14 7.94 13.42
N PRO A 109 8.10 9.28 13.17
CA PRO A 109 9.29 10.04 12.85
C PRO A 109 10.38 10.03 13.94
N GLU A 110 10.00 10.02 15.22
CA GLU A 110 10.98 9.97 16.32
C GLU A 110 11.67 8.61 16.37
N SER A 111 10.91 7.53 16.24
CA SER A 111 11.46 6.18 16.12
C SER A 111 12.38 6.05 14.89
N ALA A 112 11.99 6.59 13.75
CA ALA A 112 12.81 6.59 12.55
C ALA A 112 14.11 7.39 12.76
N HIS A 113 14.04 8.58 13.36
CA HIS A 113 15.21 9.42 13.62
C HIS A 113 16.28 8.71 14.46
N ALA A 114 15.87 8.02 15.52
CA ALA A 114 16.77 7.30 16.42
C ALA A 114 17.55 6.15 15.74
N LEU A 115 17.12 5.71 14.55
CA LEU A 115 17.68 4.56 13.83
C LEU A 115 18.67 4.95 12.72
N PHE A 116 18.83 6.25 12.42
CA PHE A 116 19.75 6.67 11.37
C PHE A 116 21.20 6.40 11.73
N THR A 117 21.92 5.78 10.81
CA THR A 117 23.38 5.55 10.87
C THR A 117 24.04 6.06 9.59
N ARG A 118 25.35 5.99 9.51
CA ARG A 118 26.09 6.30 8.26
C ARG A 118 25.77 5.34 7.11
N SER A 119 25.27 4.14 7.42
CA SER A 119 24.86 3.13 6.44
C SER A 119 23.42 3.32 5.96
N THR A 120 22.63 4.15 6.63
CA THR A 120 21.23 4.42 6.21
C THR A 120 21.21 5.18 4.89
N LYS A 121 20.61 4.59 3.86
CA LYS A 121 20.53 5.16 2.50
C LYS A 121 19.11 5.46 2.06
N ALA A 122 18.13 4.85 2.70
CA ALA A 122 16.72 5.08 2.39
C ALA A 122 15.82 4.92 3.62
N VAL A 123 14.66 5.56 3.54
CA VAL A 123 13.49 5.27 4.38
C VAL A 123 12.34 4.87 3.46
N ILE A 124 11.63 3.81 3.79
CA ILE A 124 10.35 3.48 3.17
C ILE A 124 9.24 3.90 4.10
N GLY A 125 8.50 4.95 3.74
CA GLY A 125 7.27 5.33 4.41
C GLY A 125 6.07 4.62 3.78
N VAL A 126 5.22 4.00 4.59
CA VAL A 126 4.04 3.28 4.12
C VAL A 126 2.78 4.10 4.37
N HIS A 127 2.00 4.37 3.34
CA HIS A 127 0.67 4.96 3.45
C HIS A 127 -0.35 3.87 3.81
N LEU A 128 -0.25 3.40 5.07
CA LEU A 128 -0.94 2.19 5.51
C LEU A 128 -2.46 2.39 5.53
N PHE A 129 -3.20 1.35 5.11
CA PHE A 129 -4.66 1.33 5.02
C PHE A 129 -5.28 2.41 4.14
N GLY A 130 -4.45 3.20 3.46
CA GLY A 130 -4.87 4.31 2.61
C GLY A 130 -4.77 5.67 3.28
N GLN A 131 -4.15 5.77 4.47
CA GLN A 131 -3.82 7.01 5.14
C GLN A 131 -2.35 7.39 4.88
N PRO A 132 -2.06 8.62 4.44
CA PRO A 132 -0.69 9.08 4.33
C PRO A 132 0.04 9.06 5.68
N PHE A 133 1.30 8.59 5.69
CA PHE A 133 2.18 8.84 6.82
C PHE A 133 2.54 10.34 6.87
N ASP A 134 3.12 10.82 7.96
CA ASP A 134 3.60 12.19 8.06
C ASP A 134 4.87 12.36 7.20
N VAL A 135 4.67 12.82 5.97
CA VAL A 135 5.73 12.83 4.95
C VAL A 135 6.82 13.86 5.26
N ASP A 136 6.43 15.05 5.73
CA ASP A 136 7.38 16.16 5.88
C ASP A 136 8.49 15.85 6.87
N PRO A 137 8.22 15.39 8.12
CA PRO A 137 9.30 15.06 9.06
C PRO A 137 10.23 13.96 8.53
N ILE A 138 9.68 12.90 7.90
CA ILE A 138 10.50 11.82 7.35
C ILE A 138 11.35 12.31 6.18
N ARG A 139 10.80 13.20 5.34
CA ARG A 139 11.53 13.79 4.21
C ARG A 139 12.69 14.69 4.71
N GLU A 140 12.46 15.48 5.74
CA GLU A 140 13.49 16.31 6.39
C GLU A 140 14.61 15.44 6.95
N LEU A 141 14.29 14.39 7.70
CA LEU A 141 15.29 13.42 8.17
C LEU A 141 16.10 12.80 7.03
N CYS A 142 15.44 12.43 5.93
CA CYS A 142 16.15 11.90 4.77
C CYS A 142 17.12 12.92 4.16
N LEU A 143 16.74 14.20 4.08
CA LEU A 143 17.60 15.26 3.57
C LEU A 143 18.81 15.50 4.48
N ASP A 144 18.60 15.59 5.79
CA ASP A 144 19.67 15.81 6.78
C ASP A 144 20.71 14.70 6.80
N HIS A 145 20.28 13.46 6.49
CA HIS A 145 21.16 12.29 6.48
C HIS A 145 21.60 11.84 5.07
N ASN A 146 21.33 12.62 4.02
CA ASN A 146 21.62 12.27 2.62
C ASN A 146 21.07 10.87 2.23
N ALA A 147 19.86 10.56 2.71
CA ALA A 147 19.10 9.37 2.38
C ALA A 147 17.95 9.70 1.43
N ILE A 148 17.36 8.69 0.79
CA ILE A 148 16.17 8.89 -0.07
C ILE A 148 14.90 8.43 0.63
N LEU A 149 13.78 9.09 0.33
CA LEU A 149 12.45 8.68 0.75
C LEU A 149 11.77 7.90 -0.39
N ILE A 150 11.33 6.68 -0.11
CA ILE A 150 10.46 5.86 -0.97
C ILE A 150 9.08 5.78 -0.32
N GLU A 151 8.04 6.05 -1.10
CA GLU A 151 6.65 5.90 -0.67
C GLU A 151 6.15 4.50 -1.03
N ASP A 152 5.81 3.68 -0.05
CA ASP A 152 4.99 2.49 -0.28
C ASP A 152 3.52 2.91 -0.28
N ALA A 153 3.00 3.20 -1.46
CA ALA A 153 1.63 3.63 -1.71
C ALA A 153 0.72 2.47 -2.18
N ALA A 154 1.13 1.22 -1.92
CA ALA A 154 0.39 0.01 -2.35
C ALA A 154 -1.05 -0.05 -1.84
N GLN A 155 -1.41 0.74 -0.83
CA GLN A 155 -2.74 0.83 -0.23
C GLN A 155 -3.38 2.23 -0.36
N ALA A 156 -2.75 3.17 -1.09
CA ALA A 156 -3.09 4.58 -1.00
C ALA A 156 -3.38 5.25 -2.36
N HIS A 157 -3.98 4.51 -3.30
CA HIS A 157 -4.35 5.03 -4.62
C HIS A 157 -5.30 6.22 -4.51
N GLY A 158 -4.80 7.43 -4.80
CA GLY A 158 -5.56 8.67 -4.73
C GLY A 158 -5.61 9.33 -3.35
N SER A 159 -4.88 8.83 -2.36
CA SER A 159 -4.67 9.53 -1.09
C SER A 159 -3.97 10.87 -1.31
N VAL A 160 -4.24 11.83 -0.42
CA VAL A 160 -3.71 13.19 -0.52
C VAL A 160 -3.03 13.56 0.80
N TYR A 161 -1.83 14.13 0.73
CA TYR A 161 -1.10 14.72 1.83
C TYR A 161 -0.87 16.21 1.55
N LYS A 162 -1.42 17.10 2.39
CA LYS A 162 -1.31 18.55 2.28
C LYS A 162 -1.58 19.07 0.84
N GLY A 163 -2.66 18.58 0.24
CA GLY A 163 -3.12 19.00 -1.10
C GLY A 163 -2.42 18.33 -2.27
N LYS A 164 -1.44 17.45 -2.07
CA LYS A 164 -0.72 16.71 -3.13
C LYS A 164 -1.04 15.22 -3.06
N LYS A 165 -1.22 14.57 -4.18
CA LYS A 165 -1.39 13.11 -4.23
C LYS A 165 -0.12 12.40 -3.80
N VAL A 166 -0.28 11.29 -3.07
CA VAL A 166 0.84 10.41 -2.72
C VAL A 166 1.39 9.71 -3.97
N GLY A 167 2.66 9.32 -3.90
CA GLY A 167 3.39 8.72 -5.02
C GLY A 167 4.28 9.69 -5.80
N GLY A 168 4.28 10.97 -5.43
CA GLY A 168 5.15 12.00 -6.01
C GLY A 168 5.87 12.86 -4.98
N LEU A 169 5.80 12.48 -3.70
CA LEU A 169 6.30 13.25 -2.55
C LEU A 169 7.74 12.88 -2.18
N GLY A 170 8.15 11.63 -2.45
CA GLY A 170 9.51 11.11 -2.27
C GLY A 170 10.29 11.00 -3.59
N LYS A 171 11.40 10.25 -3.56
CA LYS A 171 12.18 9.88 -4.76
C LYS A 171 11.37 9.00 -5.71
N ALA A 172 10.56 8.09 -5.17
CA ALA A 172 9.60 7.26 -5.89
C ALA A 172 8.38 6.93 -5.03
N GLY A 173 7.24 6.74 -5.70
CA GLY A 173 6.06 6.10 -5.13
C GLY A 173 5.84 4.71 -5.74
N CYS A 174 5.53 3.72 -4.91
CA CYS A 174 5.36 2.34 -5.33
C CYS A 174 3.93 1.88 -5.05
N PHE A 175 3.24 1.40 -6.07
CA PHE A 175 1.84 1.00 -6.01
C PHE A 175 1.67 -0.48 -6.32
N SER A 176 0.59 -1.06 -5.79
CA SER A 176 0.17 -2.44 -6.07
C SER A 176 -1.24 -2.42 -6.66
N PHE A 177 -1.47 -3.23 -7.67
CA PHE A 177 -2.80 -3.43 -8.27
C PHE A 177 -3.34 -4.84 -8.01
N TYR A 178 -2.97 -5.44 -6.86
CA TYR A 178 -3.53 -6.70 -6.40
C TYR A 178 -5.06 -6.62 -6.27
N PRO A 179 -5.82 -7.72 -6.42
CA PRO A 179 -7.30 -7.69 -6.48
C PRO A 179 -8.01 -6.96 -5.35
N THR A 180 -7.47 -6.98 -4.12
CA THR A 180 -8.10 -6.32 -2.97
C THR A 180 -7.85 -4.81 -2.91
N LYS A 181 -6.91 -4.27 -3.71
CA LYS A 181 -6.56 -2.85 -3.70
C LYS A 181 -7.71 -1.96 -4.20
N ASN A 182 -7.59 -0.66 -4.00
CA ASN A 182 -8.65 0.28 -4.38
C ASN A 182 -8.91 0.32 -5.88
N MET A 183 -7.94 -0.07 -6.70
CA MET A 183 -8.06 -0.47 -8.11
C MET A 183 -7.19 -1.69 -8.38
N THR A 184 -7.51 -2.48 -9.39
CA THR A 184 -6.81 -3.73 -9.68
C THR A 184 -6.49 -3.92 -11.18
N THR A 185 -5.44 -4.69 -11.43
CA THR A 185 -5.12 -5.26 -12.76
C THR A 185 -5.08 -6.80 -12.73
N GLY A 186 -5.61 -7.42 -11.64
CA GLY A 186 -5.38 -8.81 -11.28
C GLY A 186 -4.08 -8.94 -10.49
N GLU A 187 -2.96 -8.96 -11.16
CA GLU A 187 -1.64 -8.66 -10.60
C GLU A 187 -1.05 -7.46 -11.35
N GLY A 188 -0.27 -6.63 -10.65
CA GLY A 188 0.37 -5.46 -11.20
C GLY A 188 0.90 -4.51 -10.15
N GLY A 189 1.72 -3.57 -10.60
CA GLY A 189 2.26 -2.48 -9.79
C GLY A 189 2.68 -1.31 -10.67
N MET A 190 3.09 -0.23 -10.01
CA MET A 190 3.58 0.97 -10.68
C MET A 190 4.65 1.63 -9.81
N VAL A 191 5.71 2.14 -10.45
CA VAL A 191 6.63 3.07 -9.82
C VAL A 191 6.39 4.44 -10.41
N THR A 192 6.19 5.46 -9.58
CA THR A 192 6.09 6.86 -9.98
C THR A 192 7.32 7.63 -9.53
N THR A 193 7.78 8.59 -10.33
CA THR A 193 8.92 9.46 -9.98
C THR A 193 8.90 10.77 -10.79
N ASN A 194 9.59 11.78 -10.26
CA ASN A 194 9.80 13.06 -10.95
C ASN A 194 11.19 13.16 -11.59
N ASP A 195 12.03 12.14 -11.49
CA ASP A 195 13.41 12.08 -11.98
C ASP A 195 13.49 11.19 -13.23
N ALA A 196 13.85 11.81 -14.37
CA ALA A 196 13.90 11.12 -15.66
C ALA A 196 15.01 10.06 -15.74
N ASP A 197 16.19 10.34 -15.16
CA ASP A 197 17.32 9.41 -15.17
C ASP A 197 17.01 8.18 -14.29
N TYR A 198 16.34 8.43 -13.16
CA TYR A 198 15.91 7.37 -12.30
C TYR A 198 14.81 6.51 -12.95
N ALA A 199 13.85 7.13 -13.65
CA ALA A 199 12.84 6.41 -14.44
C ALA A 199 13.50 5.52 -15.51
N ALA A 200 14.52 6.01 -16.21
CA ALA A 200 15.27 5.23 -17.20
C ALA A 200 16.00 4.02 -16.57
N LYS A 201 16.60 4.21 -15.39
CA LYS A 201 17.23 3.09 -14.64
C LYS A 201 16.20 2.03 -14.25
N ILE A 202 15.02 2.42 -13.77
CA ILE A 202 13.93 1.50 -13.42
C ILE A 202 13.45 0.74 -14.67
N ARG A 203 13.22 1.42 -15.80
CA ARG A 203 12.84 0.75 -17.06
C ARG A 203 13.86 -0.29 -17.51
N ARG A 204 15.14 0.01 -17.36
CA ARG A 204 16.22 -0.93 -17.65
C ARG A 204 16.20 -2.12 -16.70
N PHE A 205 16.08 -1.87 -15.40
CA PHE A 205 16.06 -2.91 -14.37
C PHE A 205 14.93 -3.92 -14.56
N ILE A 206 13.70 -3.46 -14.86
CA ILE A 206 12.53 -4.33 -15.06
C ILE A 206 12.55 -5.08 -16.38
N ASN A 207 13.51 -4.78 -17.27
CA ASN A 207 13.66 -5.39 -18.59
C ASN A 207 15.06 -6.00 -18.75
N HIS A 208 15.44 -6.92 -17.86
CA HIS A 208 16.70 -7.69 -17.91
C HIS A 208 17.98 -6.85 -17.96
N GLY A 209 17.97 -5.60 -17.48
CA GLY A 209 19.14 -4.70 -17.58
C GLY A 209 19.47 -4.25 -19.01
N GLN A 210 18.51 -4.37 -19.94
CA GLN A 210 18.69 -4.12 -21.37
C GLN A 210 18.64 -2.61 -21.66
N SER A 211 19.73 -2.07 -22.23
CA SER A 211 19.79 -0.68 -22.72
C SER A 211 19.34 -0.56 -24.16
N GLU A 212 19.67 -1.55 -24.99
CA GLU A 212 19.26 -1.70 -26.38
C GLU A 212 18.93 -3.18 -26.64
N LYS A 213 18.26 -3.50 -27.73
CA LYS A 213 17.88 -4.88 -28.06
C LYS A 213 19.10 -5.81 -28.01
N TYR A 214 19.08 -6.79 -27.09
CA TYR A 214 20.14 -7.76 -26.80
C TYR A 214 21.45 -7.17 -26.20
N LEU A 215 21.47 -5.88 -25.81
CA LEU A 215 22.58 -5.28 -25.09
C LEU A 215 22.20 -5.07 -23.61
N HIS A 216 22.77 -5.88 -22.73
CA HIS A 216 22.51 -5.85 -21.29
C HIS A 216 23.67 -5.14 -20.59
N THR A 217 23.43 -3.96 -20.02
CA THR A 217 24.45 -3.11 -19.39
C THR A 217 24.41 -3.11 -17.87
N SER A 218 23.44 -3.81 -17.28
CA SER A 218 23.29 -4.02 -15.84
C SER A 218 22.53 -5.32 -15.57
N PHE A 219 22.57 -5.79 -14.32
CA PHE A 219 21.62 -6.81 -13.90
C PHE A 219 20.20 -6.25 -13.90
N GLY A 220 19.23 -7.11 -14.19
CA GLY A 220 17.81 -6.76 -14.18
C GLY A 220 16.93 -8.01 -14.25
N TYR A 221 15.64 -7.79 -14.15
CA TYR A 221 14.63 -8.83 -14.03
C TYR A 221 13.56 -8.68 -15.09
N ASN A 222 12.75 -9.70 -15.28
CA ASN A 222 11.50 -9.58 -16.05
C ASN A 222 10.36 -9.19 -15.10
N TYR A 223 10.22 -7.89 -14.84
CA TYR A 223 9.15 -7.33 -14.03
C TYR A 223 8.14 -6.52 -14.83
N ARG A 224 8.13 -6.70 -16.15
CA ARG A 224 7.23 -5.99 -17.05
C ARG A 224 5.76 -6.35 -16.79
N MET A 225 4.89 -5.36 -16.84
CA MET A 225 3.44 -5.54 -16.89
C MET A 225 3.02 -5.97 -18.30
N THR A 226 1.96 -6.74 -18.41
CA THR A 226 1.34 -7.10 -19.70
C THR A 226 0.36 -6.03 -20.16
N ASP A 227 0.10 -5.93 -21.48
CA ASP A 227 -0.95 -5.06 -22.01
C ASP A 227 -2.34 -5.48 -21.53
N ILE A 228 -2.56 -6.76 -21.24
CA ILE A 228 -3.82 -7.24 -20.63
C ILE A 228 -4.05 -6.56 -19.28
N GLY A 229 -3.05 -6.60 -18.37
CA GLY A 229 -3.14 -5.95 -17.07
C GLY A 229 -3.30 -4.43 -17.19
N ALA A 230 -2.55 -3.80 -18.10
CA ALA A 230 -2.59 -2.35 -18.32
C ALA A 230 -3.96 -1.87 -18.87
N ALA A 231 -4.60 -2.67 -19.72
CA ALA A 231 -5.94 -2.40 -20.25
C ALA A 231 -6.99 -2.40 -19.12
N ILE A 232 -6.92 -3.41 -18.22
CA ILE A 232 -7.75 -3.43 -17.00
C ILE A 232 -7.46 -2.19 -16.14
N GLY A 233 -6.18 -1.89 -15.88
CA GLY A 233 -5.75 -0.74 -15.09
C GLY A 233 -6.27 0.59 -15.62
N SER A 234 -6.24 0.77 -16.95
CA SER A 234 -6.77 1.97 -17.62
C SER A 234 -8.30 2.13 -17.45
N ALA A 235 -9.06 1.04 -17.42
CA ALA A 235 -10.50 1.06 -17.16
C ALA A 235 -10.77 1.33 -15.67
N GLN A 236 -10.05 0.66 -14.77
CA GLN A 236 -10.17 0.85 -13.31
C GLN A 236 -9.83 2.27 -12.86
N LEU A 237 -8.80 2.87 -13.43
CA LEU A 237 -8.34 4.23 -13.08
C LEU A 237 -9.46 5.27 -13.29
N LYS A 238 -10.29 5.10 -14.31
CA LYS A 238 -11.45 5.99 -14.55
C LYS A 238 -12.51 5.92 -13.44
N LYS A 239 -12.56 4.80 -12.71
CA LYS A 239 -13.56 4.51 -11.66
C LYS A 239 -13.01 4.79 -10.26
N LEU A 240 -11.68 4.95 -10.12
CA LEU A 240 -10.99 4.99 -8.83
C LEU A 240 -11.54 6.07 -7.89
N ASP A 241 -11.75 7.29 -8.37
CA ASP A 241 -12.26 8.38 -7.53
C ASP A 241 -13.69 8.06 -7.03
N GLY A 242 -14.51 7.43 -7.87
CA GLY A 242 -15.83 6.93 -7.47
C GLY A 242 -15.76 5.83 -6.40
N PHE A 243 -14.80 4.91 -6.55
CA PHE A 243 -14.55 3.87 -5.55
C PHE A 243 -14.06 4.47 -4.22
N ASN A 244 -13.14 5.42 -4.26
CA ASN A 244 -12.64 6.09 -3.06
C ASN A 244 -13.74 6.92 -2.37
N LYS A 245 -14.58 7.62 -3.15
CA LYS A 245 -15.74 8.35 -2.60
C LYS A 245 -16.71 7.41 -1.88
N ARG A 246 -16.97 6.22 -2.43
CA ARG A 246 -17.83 5.23 -1.76
C ARG A 246 -17.17 4.66 -0.50
N ARG A 247 -15.87 4.37 -0.52
CA ARG A 247 -15.13 3.93 0.68
C ARG A 247 -15.15 4.99 1.78
N LEU A 248 -14.98 6.25 1.43
CA LEU A 248 -15.08 7.36 2.37
C LEU A 248 -16.50 7.47 2.97
N HIS A 249 -17.54 7.38 2.14
CA HIS A 249 -18.93 7.33 2.62
C HIS A 249 -19.16 6.19 3.62
N ASN A 250 -18.65 4.99 3.31
CA ASN A 250 -18.77 3.82 4.19
C ASN A 250 -18.05 4.06 5.52
N ALA A 251 -16.84 4.62 5.49
CA ALA A 251 -16.08 4.97 6.68
C ALA A 251 -16.77 6.06 7.52
N ASP A 252 -17.32 7.10 6.88
CA ASP A 252 -18.09 8.15 7.55
C ASP A 252 -19.36 7.60 8.20
N TYR A 253 -19.95 6.56 7.61
CA TYR A 253 -21.08 5.87 8.21
C TYR A 253 -20.67 5.15 9.50
N TYR A 254 -19.57 4.40 9.47
CA TYR A 254 -19.01 3.73 10.64
C TYR A 254 -18.65 4.71 11.76
N ASP A 255 -17.96 5.81 11.44
CA ASP A 255 -17.54 6.83 12.41
C ASP A 255 -18.74 7.43 13.18
N ARG A 256 -19.91 7.51 12.54
CA ARG A 256 -21.13 8.05 13.15
C ARG A 256 -21.95 7.02 13.92
N HIS A 257 -21.92 5.76 13.53
CA HIS A 257 -22.87 4.76 14.04
C HIS A 257 -22.24 3.67 14.93
N LEU A 258 -20.91 3.46 14.86
CA LEU A 258 -20.23 2.58 15.79
C LEU A 258 -20.04 3.27 17.16
N LYS A 259 -20.39 2.57 18.22
CA LYS A 259 -20.20 3.06 19.59
C LYS A 259 -18.71 3.02 19.94
N ARG A 260 -18.16 4.19 20.28
CA ARG A 260 -16.74 4.37 20.63
C ARG A 260 -16.37 3.95 22.05
N THR A 261 -17.32 3.46 22.82
CA THR A 261 -17.11 3.18 24.24
C THR A 261 -16.21 2.00 24.53
N ARG A 262 -15.98 1.12 23.53
CA ARG A 262 -15.26 -0.13 23.74
C ARG A 262 -14.35 -0.56 22.58
N ILE A 263 -14.53 -0.01 21.39
CA ILE A 263 -13.62 -0.17 20.26
C ILE A 263 -13.04 1.17 19.85
N VAL A 264 -11.77 1.19 19.51
CA VAL A 264 -11.11 2.41 19.01
C VAL A 264 -11.26 2.46 17.49
N LEU A 265 -11.89 3.53 17.00
CA LEU A 265 -12.05 3.77 15.56
C LEU A 265 -10.77 4.36 14.96
N PRO A 266 -10.52 4.20 13.63
CA PRO A 266 -9.33 4.75 13.00
C PRO A 266 -9.30 6.28 13.10
N ALA A 267 -8.18 6.83 13.54
CA ALA A 267 -7.94 8.26 13.50
C ALA A 267 -7.68 8.73 12.06
N ARG A 268 -8.02 9.99 11.77
CA ARG A 268 -7.76 10.63 10.48
C ARG A 268 -6.80 11.78 10.68
N ARG A 269 -5.66 11.76 9.99
CA ARG A 269 -4.68 12.83 10.02
C ARG A 269 -5.26 14.09 9.37
N LYS A 270 -5.06 15.25 10.02
CA LYS A 270 -5.45 16.55 9.45
C LYS A 270 -4.69 16.79 8.12
N ASP A 271 -5.30 17.55 7.23
CA ASP A 271 -4.73 17.90 5.92
C ASP A 271 -4.38 16.69 5.02
N CYS A 272 -4.96 15.52 5.32
CA CYS A 272 -4.81 14.30 4.54
C CYS A 272 -6.17 13.79 4.07
N THR A 273 -6.17 13.14 2.90
CA THR A 273 -7.32 12.34 2.45
C THR A 273 -7.00 10.87 2.64
N HIS A 274 -7.71 10.22 3.56
CA HIS A 274 -7.67 8.78 3.77
C HIS A 274 -8.60 8.10 2.76
N VAL A 275 -8.10 7.18 1.92
CA VAL A 275 -8.93 6.48 0.91
C VAL A 275 -9.51 5.16 1.39
N PHE A 276 -9.32 4.83 2.66
CA PHE A 276 -9.88 3.64 3.31
C PHE A 276 -9.75 2.36 2.48
N HIS A 277 -8.51 2.00 2.15
CA HIS A 277 -8.24 0.66 1.64
C HIS A 277 -8.75 -0.40 2.63
N GLN A 278 -8.53 -0.16 3.91
CA GLN A 278 -9.13 -0.87 5.02
C GLN A 278 -9.77 0.12 6.01
N TYR A 279 -10.85 -0.27 6.66
CA TYR A 279 -11.38 0.38 7.84
C TYR A 279 -10.98 -0.45 9.05
N VAL A 280 -9.97 -0.02 9.78
CA VAL A 280 -9.33 -0.79 10.84
C VAL A 280 -9.72 -0.22 12.19
N VAL A 281 -10.35 -1.04 13.02
CA VAL A 281 -10.66 -0.74 14.41
C VAL A 281 -9.69 -1.48 15.35
N ARG A 282 -9.50 -0.97 16.57
CA ARG A 282 -8.76 -1.68 17.63
C ARG A 282 -9.75 -2.25 18.65
N VAL A 283 -9.60 -3.54 18.92
CA VAL A 283 -10.29 -4.27 19.99
C VAL A 283 -9.31 -4.36 21.15
N THR A 284 -9.37 -3.38 22.05
CA THR A 284 -8.44 -3.25 23.16
C THR A 284 -8.78 -4.19 24.32
N LYS A 285 -7.90 -4.30 25.30
CA LYS A 285 -8.12 -5.14 26.52
C LYS A 285 -9.32 -4.70 27.35
N GLU A 286 -9.81 -3.47 27.16
CA GLU A 286 -11.01 -2.95 27.83
C GLU A 286 -12.31 -3.49 27.22
N PHE A 287 -12.21 -4.16 26.07
CA PHE A 287 -13.36 -4.79 25.44
C PHE A 287 -13.72 -6.09 26.15
N SER A 288 -15.02 -6.41 26.21
CA SER A 288 -15.53 -7.60 26.92
C SER A 288 -15.20 -8.93 26.26
N LEU A 289 -14.92 -8.89 24.95
CA LEU A 289 -14.52 -10.04 24.15
C LEU A 289 -13.09 -9.87 23.63
N THR A 290 -12.41 -10.96 23.37
CA THR A 290 -11.18 -10.91 22.59
C THR A 290 -11.48 -10.56 21.12
N ARG A 291 -10.50 -10.04 20.40
CA ARG A 291 -10.63 -9.82 18.95
C ARG A 291 -11.11 -11.06 18.21
N GLU A 292 -10.56 -12.23 18.55
CA GLU A 292 -10.88 -13.51 17.93
C GLU A 292 -12.33 -13.92 18.19
N GLN A 293 -12.83 -13.71 19.41
CA GLN A 293 -14.24 -13.97 19.75
C GLN A 293 -15.17 -13.06 18.96
N LEU A 294 -14.87 -11.73 18.92
CA LEU A 294 -15.65 -10.78 18.14
C LEU A 294 -15.66 -11.16 16.63
N MET A 295 -14.51 -11.55 16.08
CA MET A 295 -14.43 -12.00 14.69
C MET A 295 -15.26 -13.26 14.42
N GLN A 296 -15.31 -14.21 15.36
CA GLN A 296 -16.14 -15.42 15.26
C GLN A 296 -17.63 -15.08 15.27
N ASP A 297 -18.06 -14.20 16.16
CA ASP A 297 -19.44 -13.76 16.27
C ASP A 297 -19.91 -13.04 15.00
N LEU A 298 -19.09 -12.11 14.49
CA LEU A 298 -19.35 -11.41 13.23
C LEU A 298 -19.42 -12.38 12.05
N LYS A 299 -18.53 -13.35 11.99
CA LYS A 299 -18.52 -14.41 10.96
C LYS A 299 -19.79 -15.25 11.01
N ALA A 300 -20.26 -15.63 12.22
CA ALA A 300 -21.50 -16.39 12.40
C ALA A 300 -22.73 -15.61 11.89
N LYS A 301 -22.68 -14.27 11.96
CA LYS A 301 -23.69 -13.36 11.42
C LYS A 301 -23.44 -12.98 9.95
N GLY A 302 -22.47 -13.62 9.28
CA GLY A 302 -22.16 -13.43 7.85
C GLY A 302 -21.34 -12.19 7.52
N ILE A 303 -20.71 -11.56 8.50
CA ILE A 303 -19.85 -10.39 8.33
C ILE A 303 -18.39 -10.85 8.27
N GLY A 304 -17.74 -10.68 7.11
CA GLY A 304 -16.32 -10.99 6.91
C GLY A 304 -15.43 -9.94 7.59
N THR A 305 -14.43 -10.40 8.33
CA THR A 305 -13.40 -9.56 8.97
C THR A 305 -12.01 -10.09 8.66
N ALA A 306 -10.97 -9.29 8.87
CA ALA A 306 -9.59 -9.72 8.68
C ALA A 306 -8.65 -9.00 9.66
N VAL A 307 -7.46 -9.56 9.87
CA VAL A 307 -6.38 -8.94 10.66
C VAL A 307 -5.23 -8.54 9.74
N HIS A 308 -4.93 -7.25 9.69
CA HIS A 308 -3.83 -6.66 8.93
C HIS A 308 -2.96 -5.79 9.86
N TYR A 309 -1.88 -6.35 10.51
CA TYR A 309 -1.29 -7.68 10.34
C TYR A 309 -1.16 -8.37 11.69
N PRO A 310 -1.32 -9.72 11.78
CA PRO A 310 -1.31 -10.42 13.07
C PRO A 310 0.08 -10.56 13.70
N ILE A 311 1.13 -10.39 12.91
CA ILE A 311 2.53 -10.46 13.36
C ILE A 311 3.27 -9.29 12.70
N PRO A 312 3.87 -8.37 13.46
CA PRO A 312 4.67 -7.28 12.91
C PRO A 312 5.94 -7.83 12.25
N ILE A 313 6.49 -7.09 11.27
CA ILE A 313 7.54 -7.61 10.37
C ILE A 313 8.78 -8.05 11.16
N HIS A 314 9.22 -7.28 12.16
CA HIS A 314 10.41 -7.60 12.98
C HIS A 314 10.26 -8.89 13.80
N ARG A 315 9.03 -9.40 13.96
CA ARG A 315 8.73 -10.67 14.65
C ARG A 315 8.48 -11.83 13.70
N GLN A 316 8.48 -11.58 12.39
CA GLN A 316 8.41 -12.67 11.42
C GLN A 316 9.69 -13.53 11.52
N PRO A 317 9.60 -14.87 11.40
CA PRO A 317 10.75 -15.77 11.55
C PRO A 317 11.97 -15.39 10.69
N VAL A 318 11.73 -14.84 9.49
CA VAL A 318 12.76 -14.41 8.55
C VAL A 318 13.53 -13.15 9.01
N TYR A 319 12.98 -12.37 9.94
CA TYR A 319 13.56 -11.12 10.46
C TYR A 319 13.75 -11.11 11.96
N GLN A 320 13.50 -12.22 12.65
CA GLN A 320 13.54 -12.27 14.10
C GLN A 320 14.93 -11.88 14.60
N SER A 321 15.00 -10.71 15.28
CA SER A 321 16.20 -10.20 15.93
C SER A 321 15.87 -9.88 17.38
N ALA A 322 16.77 -10.26 18.29
CA ALA A 322 16.62 -9.97 19.72
C ALA A 322 16.68 -8.48 20.04
N ASP A 323 17.35 -7.69 19.19
CA ASP A 323 17.69 -6.29 19.48
C ASP A 323 16.66 -5.28 18.97
N THR A 324 15.61 -5.73 18.24
CA THR A 324 14.60 -4.82 17.70
C THR A 324 13.41 -4.70 18.65
N SER A 325 13.16 -3.48 19.13
CA SER A 325 12.01 -3.15 19.97
C SER A 325 11.04 -2.23 19.21
N CYS A 326 9.82 -2.74 18.96
CA CYS A 326 8.72 -1.98 18.38
C CYS A 326 7.45 -2.30 19.19
N PRO A 327 7.32 -1.76 20.41
CA PRO A 327 6.23 -2.11 21.33
C PRO A 327 4.84 -1.71 20.80
N VAL A 328 4.72 -0.57 20.11
CA VAL A 328 3.46 -0.12 19.54
C VAL A 328 3.00 -1.09 18.42
N ALA A 329 3.91 -1.48 17.53
CA ALA A 329 3.59 -2.45 16.48
C ALA A 329 3.14 -3.81 17.05
N LEU A 330 3.71 -4.25 18.18
CA LEU A 330 3.29 -5.47 18.88
C LEU A 330 1.89 -5.33 19.46
N GLU A 331 1.60 -4.21 20.13
CA GLU A 331 0.27 -3.93 20.69
C GLU A 331 -0.78 -3.92 19.58
N LEU A 332 -0.55 -3.14 18.53
CA LEU A 332 -1.46 -3.03 17.39
C LEU A 332 -1.74 -4.39 16.73
N SER A 333 -0.72 -5.23 16.56
CA SER A 333 -0.88 -6.56 15.96
C SER A 333 -1.84 -7.46 16.75
N SER A 334 -1.97 -7.23 18.07
CA SER A 334 -2.90 -7.97 18.93
C SER A 334 -4.32 -7.41 18.92
N GLU A 335 -4.52 -6.15 18.51
CA GLU A 335 -5.78 -5.43 18.67
C GLU A 335 -6.52 -5.15 17.36
N VAL A 336 -5.81 -4.99 16.23
CA VAL A 336 -6.42 -4.54 14.97
C VAL A 336 -7.36 -5.55 14.35
N MET A 337 -8.49 -5.06 13.83
CA MET A 337 -9.44 -5.82 13.04
C MET A 337 -10.03 -4.93 11.95
N SER A 338 -10.09 -5.44 10.71
CA SER A 338 -10.68 -4.73 9.59
C SER A 338 -12.16 -5.09 9.42
N LEU A 339 -13.01 -4.07 9.18
CA LEU A 339 -14.41 -4.20 8.78
C LEU A 339 -14.57 -3.98 7.27
N PRO A 340 -15.63 -4.54 6.64
CA PRO A 340 -15.88 -4.39 5.21
C PRO A 340 -16.09 -2.93 4.82
N VAL A 341 -15.27 -2.37 3.94
CA VAL A 341 -15.35 -0.96 3.51
C VAL A 341 -15.35 -0.79 1.99
N HIS A 342 -15.31 -1.92 1.24
CA HIS A 342 -15.22 -1.90 -0.22
C HIS A 342 -16.43 -1.22 -0.90
N PRO A 343 -16.31 -0.74 -2.15
CA PRO A 343 -17.33 0.08 -2.80
C PRO A 343 -18.68 -0.60 -3.02
N LEU A 344 -18.74 -1.92 -2.93
CA LEU A 344 -19.96 -2.71 -3.11
C LEU A 344 -20.76 -2.93 -1.81
N VAL A 345 -20.28 -2.46 -0.67
CA VAL A 345 -21.07 -2.49 0.58
C VAL A 345 -22.22 -1.49 0.44
N THR A 346 -23.47 -1.99 0.58
CA THR A 346 -24.68 -1.15 0.52
C THR A 346 -24.94 -0.43 1.84
N ASP A 347 -25.79 0.58 1.84
CA ASP A 347 -26.15 1.30 3.07
C ASP A 347 -26.93 0.41 4.05
N GLU A 348 -27.72 -0.54 3.54
CA GLU A 348 -28.37 -1.57 4.34
C GLU A 348 -27.35 -2.49 5.02
N GLN A 349 -26.29 -2.89 4.28
CA GLN A 349 -25.22 -3.69 4.85
C GLN A 349 -24.41 -2.91 5.89
N LEU A 350 -24.14 -1.62 5.66
CA LEU A 350 -23.49 -0.75 6.64
C LEU A 350 -24.29 -0.69 7.95
N LYS A 351 -25.60 -0.48 7.83
CA LYS A 351 -26.50 -0.48 9.00
C LYS A 351 -26.44 -1.82 9.73
N TYR A 352 -26.55 -2.93 9.01
CA TYR A 352 -26.49 -4.28 9.59
C TYR A 352 -25.15 -4.54 10.31
N ILE A 353 -24.03 -4.13 9.73
CA ILE A 353 -22.71 -4.27 10.37
C ILE A 353 -22.66 -3.46 11.67
N CYS A 354 -23.09 -2.18 11.65
CA CYS A 354 -23.07 -1.32 12.84
C CYS A 354 -23.98 -1.85 13.94
N ASP A 355 -25.20 -2.22 13.59
CA ASP A 355 -26.16 -2.77 14.57
C ASP A 355 -25.59 -4.04 15.21
N THR A 356 -25.04 -4.96 14.39
CA THR A 356 -24.45 -6.21 14.85
C THR A 356 -23.24 -5.98 15.77
N VAL A 357 -22.31 -5.09 15.38
CA VAL A 357 -21.16 -4.75 16.22
C VAL A 357 -21.61 -4.10 17.52
N ASN A 358 -22.59 -3.19 17.48
CA ASN A 358 -23.10 -2.51 18.66
C ASN A 358 -23.92 -3.40 19.62
N GLU A 359 -24.51 -4.50 19.12
CA GLU A 359 -25.22 -5.51 19.93
C GLU A 359 -24.24 -6.39 20.72
N VAL A 360 -23.07 -6.67 20.15
CA VAL A 360 -22.03 -7.49 20.78
C VAL A 360 -21.20 -6.67 21.79
N ILE A 361 -21.22 -5.37 21.65
CA ILE A 361 -20.60 -4.40 22.55
C ILE A 361 -21.55 -4.11 23.73
#